data_5b349d86795f6d29f17ab77df9ec52b9
#
_entry.id   5b349d86795f6d29f17ab77df9ec52b9
#
_cell.length_a   1.000
_cell.length_b   1.000
_cell.length_c   1.000
_cell.angle_alpha   90.00
_cell.angle_beta   90.00
_cell.angle_gamma   90.00
#
_symmetry.space_group_name_H-M   'P 1'
#
loop_
_entity.id
_entity.type
_entity.pdbx_description
1 polymer ?
#
loop_
_entity_poly.entity_id
_entity_poly.type
_entity_poly.pdbx_seq_one_letter_code
_entity_poly.pdbx_strand_id
1 'polypeptide(L)'
;MFKLIKKLSLFTSLFLITLALLEYVDVTTKPLPTVAGVSQSLPNIKPPEYTTVFSALPSQKTDIITSVKTADARAEILRQYLARYESPLEPLADLIVQVADENDFDYRWMVAIAQQESNLCKRIPENSYNCWGWGIYGDKVTRFDSFEEAIRRIAPQFKEIFLQDNHSKDPFKVMRTYTPPSDGSWAAGINQFFTELQ
;
A
#
# COMPACT_ATOMS: atom_id res chain seq x y z
N MET A 1 -46.70 -1.29 31.52
CA MET A 1 -47.03 -2.01 30.28
C MET A 1 -46.21 -1.52 29.07
N PHE A 2 -46.16 -0.23 28.78
CA PHE A 2 -45.41 0.32 27.63
C PHE A 2 -43.90 0.02 27.59
N LYS A 3 -43.20 -0.03 28.75
CA LYS A 3 -41.76 -0.35 28.82
C LYS A 3 -41.46 -1.82 28.47
N LEU A 4 -42.38 -2.72 28.76
CA LEU A 4 -42.22 -4.15 28.48
C LEU A 4 -42.38 -4.43 26.99
N ILE A 5 -43.33 -3.77 26.33
CA ILE A 5 -43.56 -3.91 24.87
C ILE A 5 -42.35 -3.39 24.06
N LYS A 6 -41.76 -2.26 24.47
CA LYS A 6 -40.53 -1.74 23.81
C LYS A 6 -39.33 -2.69 23.94
N LYS A 7 -39.14 -3.33 25.09
CA LYS A 7 -38.08 -4.33 25.27
C LYS A 7 -38.30 -5.58 24.42
N LEU A 8 -39.56 -6.05 24.36
CA LEU A 8 -39.88 -7.22 23.55
C LEU A 8 -39.66 -6.96 22.05
N SER A 9 -40.06 -5.78 21.54
CA SER A 9 -39.82 -5.37 20.15
C SER A 9 -38.32 -5.25 19.81
N LEU A 10 -37.49 -4.81 20.76
CA LEU A 10 -36.05 -4.72 20.53
C LEU A 10 -35.39 -6.11 20.43
N PHE A 11 -35.83 -7.07 21.25
CA PHE A 11 -35.34 -8.45 21.22
C PHE A 11 -35.75 -9.18 19.93
N THR A 12 -36.98 -8.98 19.45
CA THR A 12 -37.40 -9.60 18.19
C THR A 12 -36.68 -9.03 16.98
N SER A 13 -36.41 -7.72 16.95
CA SER A 13 -35.60 -7.09 15.89
C SER A 13 -34.17 -7.59 15.87
N LEU A 14 -33.51 -7.73 17.04
CA LEU A 14 -32.15 -8.24 17.14
C LEU A 14 -32.07 -9.72 16.68
N PHE A 15 -33.05 -10.54 17.05
CA PHE A 15 -33.12 -11.94 16.65
C PHE A 15 -33.28 -12.12 15.13
N LEU A 16 -34.10 -11.28 14.47
CA LEU A 16 -34.24 -11.32 13.01
C LEU A 16 -32.97 -10.90 12.27
N ILE A 17 -32.24 -9.92 12.80
CA ILE A 17 -30.93 -9.50 12.23
C ILE A 17 -29.89 -10.63 12.34
N THR A 18 -29.85 -11.34 13.46
CA THR A 18 -28.92 -12.46 13.63
C THR A 18 -29.25 -13.64 12.71
N LEU A 19 -30.54 -13.91 12.46
CA LEU A 19 -30.94 -14.95 11.52
C LEU A 19 -30.56 -14.61 10.08
N ALA A 20 -30.75 -13.37 9.66
CA ALA A 20 -30.36 -12.89 8.33
C ALA A 20 -28.84 -12.93 8.11
N LEU A 21 -28.04 -12.66 9.16
CA LEU A 21 -26.58 -12.77 9.11
C LEU A 21 -26.12 -14.21 8.99
N LEU A 22 -26.79 -15.18 9.64
CA LEU A 22 -26.49 -16.60 9.53
C LEU A 22 -26.75 -17.14 8.12
N GLU A 23 -27.84 -16.75 7.48
CA GLU A 23 -28.13 -17.13 6.09
C GLU A 23 -27.13 -16.49 5.10
N TYR A 24 -26.69 -15.26 5.36
CA TYR A 24 -25.71 -14.58 4.54
C TYR A 24 -24.33 -15.29 4.58
N VAL A 25 -23.90 -15.75 5.75
CA VAL A 25 -22.63 -16.48 5.93
C VAL A 25 -22.66 -17.83 5.20
N ASP A 26 -23.81 -18.54 5.19
CA ASP A 26 -23.93 -19.84 4.53
C ASP A 26 -23.86 -19.72 2.99
N VAL A 27 -24.33 -18.63 2.42
CA VAL A 27 -24.21 -18.34 0.98
C VAL A 27 -22.78 -18.02 0.56
N THR A 28 -21.99 -17.36 1.44
CA THR A 28 -20.61 -16.96 1.13
C THR A 28 -19.58 -18.06 1.32
N THR A 29 -19.90 -19.16 2.04
CA THR A 29 -18.98 -20.25 2.35
C THR A 29 -19.08 -21.45 1.42
N LYS A 30 -19.92 -21.42 0.36
CA LYS A 30 -19.96 -22.51 -0.62
C LYS A 30 -18.66 -22.65 -1.36
N PRO A 31 -17.98 -23.82 -1.31
CA PRO A 31 -16.73 -24.02 -2.03
C PRO A 31 -16.97 -23.96 -3.53
N LEU A 32 -16.07 -23.29 -4.24
CA LEU A 32 -16.04 -23.27 -5.70
C LEU A 32 -15.92 -24.70 -6.25
N PRO A 33 -16.61 -25.05 -7.34
CA PRO A 33 -16.51 -26.36 -7.96
C PRO A 33 -15.06 -26.60 -8.41
N THR A 34 -14.48 -27.70 -7.93
CA THR A 34 -13.18 -28.18 -8.35
C THR A 34 -13.24 -28.58 -9.81
N VAL A 35 -12.54 -27.85 -10.69
CA VAL A 35 -12.38 -28.23 -12.08
C VAL A 35 -11.46 -29.45 -12.12
N ALA A 36 -12.03 -30.61 -12.44
CA ALA A 36 -11.26 -31.82 -12.68
C ALA A 36 -10.29 -31.60 -13.86
N GLY A 37 -9.00 -31.67 -13.58
CA GLY A 37 -7.95 -31.49 -14.59
C GLY A 37 -8.08 -32.55 -15.67
N VAL A 38 -8.42 -32.14 -16.90
CA VAL A 38 -8.29 -32.96 -18.09
C VAL A 38 -6.80 -33.06 -18.40
N SER A 39 -6.20 -34.18 -18.06
CA SER A 39 -4.84 -34.53 -18.51
C SER A 39 -4.89 -34.87 -20.00
N GLN A 40 -4.73 -33.87 -20.86
CA GLN A 40 -4.49 -34.12 -22.29
C GLN A 40 -3.00 -34.42 -22.46
N SER A 41 -2.70 -35.68 -22.82
CA SER A 41 -1.39 -36.06 -23.29
C SER A 41 -1.06 -35.30 -24.58
N LEU A 42 -0.01 -34.47 -24.52
CA LEU A 42 0.51 -33.76 -25.68
C LEU A 42 1.02 -34.80 -26.72
N PRO A 43 0.69 -34.62 -28.03
CA PRO A 43 1.25 -35.46 -29.07
C PRO A 43 2.77 -35.27 -29.15
N ASN A 44 3.49 -36.36 -29.26
CA ASN A 44 4.94 -36.40 -29.43
C ASN A 44 5.33 -35.80 -30.79
N ILE A 45 5.60 -34.50 -30.80
CA ILE A 45 6.07 -33.75 -31.97
C ILE A 45 7.58 -33.95 -32.05
N LYS A 46 8.02 -34.77 -33.04
CA LYS A 46 9.43 -34.92 -33.40
C LYS A 46 10.00 -33.55 -33.79
N PRO A 47 11.12 -33.07 -33.19
CA PRO A 47 11.67 -31.76 -33.58
C PRO A 47 12.15 -31.80 -35.04
N PRO A 48 11.91 -30.72 -35.81
CA PRO A 48 12.46 -30.63 -37.15
C PRO A 48 13.99 -30.53 -37.09
N GLU A 49 14.65 -31.28 -37.96
CA GLU A 49 16.09 -31.23 -38.17
C GLU A 49 16.45 -29.89 -38.78
N TYR A 50 16.98 -28.95 -37.97
CA TYR A 50 17.51 -27.70 -38.49
C TYR A 50 18.90 -27.89 -38.99
N THR A 51 19.06 -27.80 -40.32
CA THR A 51 20.37 -27.60 -40.93
C THR A 51 20.85 -26.21 -40.52
N THR A 52 21.82 -26.13 -39.65
CA THR A 52 22.45 -24.87 -39.23
C THR A 52 23.28 -24.30 -40.38
N VAL A 53 22.69 -23.37 -41.13
CA VAL A 53 23.47 -22.52 -42.02
C VAL A 53 24.09 -21.41 -41.18
N PHE A 54 25.35 -21.60 -40.76
CA PHE A 54 26.13 -20.52 -40.19
C PHE A 54 26.43 -19.50 -41.28
N SER A 55 25.56 -18.51 -41.44
CA SER A 55 25.91 -17.28 -42.14
C SER A 55 26.76 -16.45 -41.19
N ALA A 56 28.04 -16.29 -41.52
CA ALA A 56 28.93 -15.41 -40.76
C ALA A 56 28.43 -13.97 -40.91
N LEU A 57 27.70 -13.51 -39.89
CA LEU A 57 27.40 -12.08 -39.74
C LEU A 57 28.68 -11.36 -39.36
N PRO A 58 29.03 -10.22 -40.01
CA PRO A 58 30.17 -9.41 -39.60
C PRO A 58 29.96 -8.98 -38.14
N SER A 59 30.95 -9.25 -37.30
CA SER A 59 30.98 -8.85 -35.92
C SER A 59 31.08 -7.31 -35.81
N GLN A 60 29.95 -6.63 -35.94
CA GLN A 60 29.85 -5.28 -35.43
C GLN A 60 29.58 -5.42 -33.94
N LYS A 61 30.63 -5.18 -33.13
CA LYS A 61 30.50 -4.89 -31.72
C LYS A 61 29.73 -3.59 -31.58
N THR A 62 28.42 -3.67 -31.67
CA THR A 62 27.54 -2.63 -31.14
C THR A 62 27.30 -3.05 -29.71
N ASP A 63 28.04 -2.48 -28.78
CA ASP A 63 27.73 -2.54 -27.36
C ASP A 63 26.38 -1.82 -27.18
N ILE A 64 25.30 -2.52 -27.46
CA ILE A 64 23.99 -2.10 -27.00
C ILE A 64 24.00 -2.34 -25.50
N ILE A 65 24.48 -1.35 -24.74
CA ILE A 65 24.21 -1.24 -23.32
C ILE A 65 22.72 -0.91 -23.20
N THR A 66 21.90 -1.92 -23.40
CA THR A 66 20.51 -1.86 -22.96
C THR A 66 20.60 -1.99 -21.44
N SER A 67 20.71 -0.87 -20.74
CA SER A 67 20.44 -0.84 -19.32
C SER A 67 18.96 -1.18 -19.16
N VAL A 68 18.66 -2.47 -19.04
CA VAL A 68 17.38 -2.92 -18.54
C VAL A 68 17.34 -2.44 -17.09
N LYS A 69 16.77 -1.25 -16.89
CA LYS A 69 16.41 -0.79 -15.55
C LYS A 69 15.35 -1.77 -15.08
N THR A 70 15.75 -2.79 -14.33
CA THR A 70 14.81 -3.68 -13.64
C THR A 70 13.91 -2.79 -12.80
N ALA A 71 12.63 -2.75 -13.15
CA ALA A 71 11.67 -1.98 -12.38
C ALA A 71 11.67 -2.51 -10.94
N ASP A 72 11.82 -1.62 -9.98
CA ASP A 72 11.77 -2.00 -8.56
C ASP A 72 10.33 -2.44 -8.24
N ALA A 73 10.18 -3.69 -7.83
CA ALA A 73 8.87 -4.25 -7.48
C ALA A 73 8.17 -3.44 -6.37
N ARG A 74 8.93 -2.82 -5.47
CA ARG A 74 8.40 -1.98 -4.41
C ARG A 74 7.69 -0.75 -4.96
N ALA A 75 8.26 -0.11 -5.97
CA ALA A 75 7.65 1.05 -6.62
C ALA A 75 6.34 0.66 -7.33
N GLU A 76 6.29 -0.53 -7.94
CA GLU A 76 5.07 -1.02 -8.57
C GLU A 76 3.97 -1.36 -7.56
N ILE A 77 4.31 -1.99 -6.43
CA ILE A 77 3.39 -2.22 -5.31
C ILE A 77 2.78 -0.88 -4.84
N LEU A 78 3.63 0.14 -4.62
CA LEU A 78 3.16 1.47 -4.23
C LEU A 78 2.25 2.08 -5.29
N ARG A 79 2.61 2.00 -6.56
CA ARG A 79 1.83 2.58 -7.66
C ARG A 79 0.45 1.96 -7.72
N GLN A 80 0.33 0.64 -7.66
CA GLN A 80 -0.96 -0.06 -7.66
C GLN A 80 -1.80 0.29 -6.43
N TYR A 81 -1.18 0.39 -5.26
CA TYR A 81 -1.86 0.81 -4.04
C TYR A 81 -2.39 2.24 -4.18
N LEU A 82 -1.56 3.18 -4.57
CA LEU A 82 -1.90 4.59 -4.73
C LEU A 82 -2.95 4.82 -5.82
N ALA A 83 -2.87 4.08 -6.94
CA ALA A 83 -3.87 4.10 -8.01
C ALA A 83 -5.25 3.63 -7.53
N ARG A 84 -5.31 2.55 -6.72
CA ARG A 84 -6.56 2.05 -6.13
C ARG A 84 -7.31 3.12 -5.33
N TYR A 85 -6.57 4.00 -4.70
CA TYR A 85 -7.11 5.11 -3.92
C TYR A 85 -7.16 6.44 -4.71
N GLU A 86 -6.84 6.44 -5.99
CA GLU A 86 -6.78 7.67 -6.82
C GLU A 86 -5.93 8.78 -6.15
N SER A 87 -4.78 8.40 -5.62
CA SER A 87 -3.90 9.30 -4.90
C SER A 87 -3.04 10.15 -5.84
N PRO A 88 -2.87 11.45 -5.58
CA PRO A 88 -1.92 12.27 -6.35
C PRO A 88 -0.45 11.87 -6.16
N LEU A 89 -0.16 10.95 -5.22
CA LEU A 89 1.18 10.39 -5.03
C LEU A 89 1.52 9.25 -5.99
N GLU A 90 0.56 8.73 -6.77
CA GLU A 90 0.78 7.61 -7.68
C GLU A 90 1.99 7.81 -8.62
N PRO A 91 2.13 8.97 -9.31
CA PRO A 91 3.27 9.21 -10.20
C PRO A 91 4.62 9.28 -9.47
N LEU A 92 4.59 9.42 -8.14
CA LEU A 92 5.77 9.58 -7.29
C LEU A 92 6.20 8.29 -6.58
N ALA A 93 5.65 7.13 -6.96
CA ALA A 93 5.95 5.85 -6.33
C ALA A 93 7.46 5.51 -6.38
N ASP A 94 8.11 5.72 -7.52
CA ASP A 94 9.56 5.51 -7.66
C ASP A 94 10.36 6.46 -6.75
N LEU A 95 9.94 7.72 -6.67
CA LEU A 95 10.57 8.71 -5.79
C LEU A 95 10.47 8.32 -4.32
N ILE A 96 9.30 7.84 -3.88
CA ILE A 96 9.08 7.42 -2.49
C ILE A 96 10.05 6.30 -2.12
N VAL A 97 10.21 5.30 -2.97
CA VAL A 97 11.15 4.20 -2.76
C VAL A 97 12.59 4.71 -2.74
N GLN A 98 12.97 5.53 -3.74
CA GLN A 98 14.30 6.11 -3.83
C GLN A 98 14.68 6.89 -2.56
N VAL A 99 13.81 7.78 -2.11
CA VAL A 99 14.09 8.63 -0.93
C VAL A 99 14.13 7.81 0.37
N ALA A 100 13.32 6.76 0.46
CA ALA A 100 13.38 5.83 1.59
C ALA A 100 14.72 5.07 1.65
N ASP A 101 15.22 4.61 0.51
CA ASP A 101 16.54 3.95 0.39
C ASP A 101 17.68 4.93 0.70
N GLU A 102 17.62 6.17 0.18
CA GLU A 102 18.61 7.22 0.46
C GLU A 102 18.72 7.57 1.95
N ASN A 103 17.63 7.39 2.71
CA ASN A 103 17.57 7.68 4.14
C ASN A 103 17.53 6.41 5.02
N ASP A 104 17.74 5.23 4.46
CA ASP A 104 17.79 3.94 5.16
C ASP A 104 16.57 3.69 6.07
N PHE A 105 15.37 3.72 5.47
CA PHE A 105 14.15 3.31 6.15
C PHE A 105 13.16 2.59 5.22
N ASP A 106 12.18 1.92 5.79
CA ASP A 106 11.16 1.17 5.05
C ASP A 106 10.25 2.11 4.26
N TYR A 107 10.24 1.97 2.93
CA TYR A 107 9.49 2.80 1.97
C TYR A 107 7.98 2.91 2.31
N ARG A 108 7.43 1.92 2.99
CA ARG A 108 6.01 1.88 3.36
C ARG A 108 5.61 2.99 4.33
N TRP A 109 6.55 3.50 5.14
CA TRP A 109 6.27 4.56 6.10
C TRP A 109 5.63 5.78 5.47
N MET A 110 6.19 6.27 4.37
CA MET A 110 5.70 7.49 3.73
C MET A 110 4.25 7.33 3.27
N VAL A 111 3.90 6.18 2.69
CA VAL A 111 2.54 5.92 2.18
C VAL A 111 1.57 5.63 3.32
N ALA A 112 1.96 4.82 4.31
CA ALA A 112 1.11 4.49 5.44
C ALA A 112 0.73 5.72 6.29
N ILE A 113 1.68 6.64 6.53
CA ILE A 113 1.40 7.88 7.24
C ILE A 113 0.49 8.78 6.41
N ALA A 114 0.75 8.95 5.11
CA ALA A 114 -0.13 9.74 4.24
C ALA A 114 -1.56 9.17 4.19
N GLN A 115 -1.70 7.84 4.23
CA GLN A 115 -3.01 7.18 4.32
C GLN A 115 -3.71 7.54 5.64
N GLN A 116 -2.99 7.42 6.75
CA GLN A 116 -3.50 7.66 8.10
C GLN A 116 -3.91 9.12 8.31
N GLU A 117 -3.08 10.06 7.88
CA GLU A 117 -3.25 11.49 8.17
C GLU A 117 -4.22 12.21 7.22
N SER A 118 -4.22 11.82 5.95
CA SER A 118 -4.92 12.60 4.93
C SER A 118 -5.69 11.77 3.91
N ASN A 119 -5.85 10.46 4.14
CA ASN A 119 -6.40 9.56 3.13
C ASN A 119 -5.66 9.71 1.78
N LEU A 120 -4.34 9.55 1.82
CA LEU A 120 -3.44 9.69 0.67
C LEU A 120 -3.59 11.04 -0.05
N CYS A 121 -3.48 12.13 0.72
CA CYS A 121 -3.52 13.53 0.24
C CYS A 121 -4.91 14.05 -0.18
N LYS A 122 -5.98 13.27 -0.06
CA LYS A 122 -7.33 13.73 -0.40
C LYS A 122 -7.89 14.74 0.60
N ARG A 123 -7.36 14.78 1.81
CA ARG A 123 -7.80 15.65 2.92
C ARG A 123 -6.61 16.42 3.49
N ILE A 124 -6.08 17.35 2.71
CA ILE A 124 -4.99 18.23 3.11
C ILE A 124 -5.44 19.69 3.14
N PRO A 125 -4.79 20.57 3.91
CA PRO A 125 -5.02 22.01 3.80
C PRO A 125 -4.79 22.48 2.36
N GLU A 126 -5.64 23.36 1.88
CA GLU A 126 -5.60 23.86 0.51
C GLU A 126 -4.21 24.37 0.15
N ASN A 127 -3.69 23.99 -1.01
CA ASN A 127 -2.37 24.36 -1.54
C ASN A 127 -1.20 24.08 -0.58
N SER A 128 -1.31 23.06 0.31
CA SER A 128 -0.23 22.74 1.24
C SER A 128 0.73 21.67 0.73
N TYR A 129 0.29 20.78 -0.14
CA TYR A 129 1.01 19.57 -0.54
C TYR A 129 1.51 18.73 0.64
N ASN A 130 0.86 18.89 1.81
CA ASN A 130 1.25 18.28 3.08
C ASN A 130 0.34 17.11 3.44
N CYS A 131 0.68 15.94 2.97
CA CYS A 131 -0.10 14.71 3.18
C CYS A 131 0.14 14.07 4.55
N TRP A 132 1.17 14.50 5.26
CA TRP A 132 1.69 13.86 6.48
C TRP A 132 1.33 14.62 7.76
N GLY A 133 0.56 15.71 7.68
CA GLY A 133 0.32 16.56 8.84
C GLY A 133 1.60 17.23 9.38
N TRP A 134 2.66 17.30 8.56
CA TRP A 134 3.99 17.72 8.96
C TRP A 134 4.05 19.19 9.39
N GLY A 135 4.44 19.42 10.64
CA GLY A 135 4.59 20.79 11.15
C GLY A 135 3.28 21.60 11.15
N ILE A 136 2.14 20.93 11.36
CA ILE A 136 0.84 21.58 11.56
C ILE A 136 0.58 21.71 13.06
N TYR A 137 0.47 22.93 13.54
CA TYR A 137 0.22 23.25 14.96
C TYR A 137 -0.77 24.42 15.07
N GLY A 138 -1.97 24.16 15.58
CA GLY A 138 -3.03 25.17 15.64
C GLY A 138 -3.33 25.73 14.25
N ASP A 139 -3.21 27.05 14.08
CA ASP A 139 -3.44 27.74 12.80
C ASP A 139 -2.21 27.71 11.85
N LYS A 140 -1.10 27.16 12.31
CA LYS A 140 0.14 27.08 11.52
C LYS A 140 0.14 25.86 10.63
N VAL A 141 0.25 26.07 9.32
CA VAL A 141 0.32 25.01 8.30
C VAL A 141 1.64 25.11 7.57
N THR A 142 2.47 24.05 7.66
CA THR A 142 3.65 23.92 6.80
C THR A 142 3.21 23.60 5.39
N ARG A 143 3.69 24.39 4.42
CA ARG A 143 3.39 24.26 3.00
C ARG A 143 4.65 23.91 2.22
N PHE A 144 4.46 23.16 1.16
CA PHE A 144 5.49 22.80 0.19
C PHE A 144 5.07 23.29 -1.19
N ASP A 145 6.01 23.41 -2.11
CA ASP A 145 5.72 23.86 -3.48
C ASP A 145 5.14 22.72 -4.34
N SER A 146 5.40 21.44 -3.94
CA SER A 146 4.88 20.24 -4.60
C SER A 146 4.89 19.05 -3.66
N PHE A 147 4.21 17.95 -4.04
CA PHE A 147 4.33 16.66 -3.34
C PHE A 147 5.75 16.10 -3.41
N GLU A 148 6.46 16.30 -4.50
CA GLU A 148 7.86 15.90 -4.63
C GLU A 148 8.75 16.60 -3.60
N GLU A 149 8.62 17.92 -3.47
CA GLU A 149 9.36 18.70 -2.46
C GLU A 149 9.01 18.21 -1.05
N ALA A 150 7.74 17.97 -0.77
CA ALA A 150 7.30 17.47 0.53
C ALA A 150 7.97 16.13 0.88
N ILE A 151 7.97 15.17 -0.05
CA ILE A 151 8.63 13.87 0.14
C ILE A 151 10.11 14.04 0.43
N ARG A 152 10.83 14.82 -0.38
CA ARG A 152 12.29 15.01 -0.23
C ARG A 152 12.66 15.74 1.05
N ARG A 153 11.82 16.64 1.54
CA ARG A 153 12.07 17.39 2.78
C ARG A 153 11.64 16.63 4.04
N ILE A 154 10.56 15.89 3.99
CA ILE A 154 10.02 15.18 5.16
C ILE A 154 10.86 13.93 5.45
N ALA A 155 11.22 13.14 4.43
CA ALA A 155 11.83 11.83 4.63
C ALA A 155 13.11 11.85 5.49
N PRO A 156 14.12 12.70 5.25
CA PRO A 156 15.30 12.75 6.11
C PRO A 156 14.97 13.18 7.55
N GLN A 157 14.08 14.13 7.72
CA GLN A 157 13.64 14.57 9.05
C GLN A 157 12.83 13.48 9.76
N PHE A 158 11.99 12.75 9.03
CA PHE A 158 11.25 11.62 9.59
C PHE A 158 12.20 10.54 10.12
N LYS A 159 13.23 10.17 9.35
CA LYS A 159 14.27 9.25 9.79
C LYS A 159 14.96 9.75 11.05
N GLU A 160 15.40 11.00 11.05
CA GLU A 160 16.15 11.59 12.15
C GLU A 160 15.32 11.70 13.45
N ILE A 161 14.04 12.06 13.34
CA ILE A 161 13.22 12.34 14.52
C ILE A 161 12.55 11.08 15.06
N PHE A 162 12.06 10.18 14.19
CA PHE A 162 11.15 9.10 14.58
C PHE A 162 11.73 7.70 14.45
N LEU A 163 12.78 7.51 13.64
CA LEU A 163 13.33 6.18 13.37
C LEU A 163 14.73 5.95 13.94
N GLN A 164 15.11 6.71 14.98
CA GLN A 164 16.33 6.46 15.74
C GLN A 164 16.24 5.15 16.53
N ASP A 165 17.36 4.52 16.82
CA ASP A 165 17.51 3.38 17.73
C ASP A 165 16.66 2.14 17.41
N ASN A 166 16.70 1.66 16.13
CA ASN A 166 15.93 0.48 15.69
C ASN A 166 14.39 0.60 15.80
N HIS A 167 13.83 1.80 15.93
CA HIS A 167 12.38 2.05 15.88
C HIS A 167 11.78 1.84 14.47
N SER A 168 12.61 1.58 13.47
CA SER A 168 12.26 1.56 12.05
C SER A 168 11.16 0.57 11.64
N LYS A 169 10.76 -0.33 12.56
CA LYS A 169 9.76 -1.38 12.27
C LYS A 169 8.57 -1.41 13.24
N ASP A 170 8.54 -0.54 14.24
CA ASP A 170 7.50 -0.59 15.29
C ASP A 170 6.66 0.70 15.33
N PRO A 171 5.47 0.71 14.69
CA PRO A 171 4.59 1.86 14.70
C PRO A 171 4.16 2.34 16.10
N PHE A 172 4.10 1.45 17.10
CA PHE A 172 3.76 1.85 18.47
C PHE A 172 4.83 2.72 19.13
N LYS A 173 6.10 2.53 18.75
CA LYS A 173 7.18 3.38 19.22
C LYS A 173 7.16 4.74 18.53
N VAL A 174 6.98 4.76 17.20
CA VAL A 174 6.85 5.99 16.40
C VAL A 174 5.65 6.82 16.88
N MET A 175 4.52 6.20 17.15
CA MET A 175 3.30 6.84 17.60
C MET A 175 3.52 7.73 18.84
N ARG A 176 4.34 7.28 19.79
CA ARG A 176 4.57 8.01 21.04
C ARG A 176 5.13 9.43 20.83
N THR A 177 5.82 9.63 19.71
CA THR A 177 6.41 10.93 19.34
C THR A 177 5.60 11.60 18.24
N TYR A 178 5.10 10.83 17.26
CA TYR A 178 4.35 11.37 16.12
C TYR A 178 2.97 11.89 16.54
N THR A 179 2.23 11.10 17.31
CA THR A 179 0.89 11.44 17.81
C THR A 179 0.70 10.99 19.27
N PRO A 180 1.32 11.69 20.23
CA PRO A 180 1.30 11.30 21.64
C PRO A 180 -0.10 11.06 22.25
N PRO A 181 -1.17 11.78 21.82
CA PRO A 181 -2.51 11.55 22.36
C PRO A 181 -3.19 10.27 21.88
N SER A 182 -2.62 9.53 20.90
CA SER A 182 -3.25 8.33 20.38
C SER A 182 -3.32 7.21 21.42
N ASP A 183 -4.46 6.54 21.47
CA ASP A 183 -4.74 5.36 22.30
C ASP A 183 -4.17 4.04 21.73
N GLY A 184 -3.41 4.11 20.65
CA GLY A 184 -2.89 2.97 19.89
C GLY A 184 -3.53 2.78 18.52
N SER A 185 -4.65 3.43 18.24
CA SER A 185 -5.37 3.31 16.98
C SER A 185 -4.54 3.77 15.78
N TRP A 186 -3.72 4.82 15.96
CA TRP A 186 -2.80 5.27 14.93
C TRP A 186 -1.80 4.18 14.52
N ALA A 187 -1.14 3.57 15.49
CA ALA A 187 -0.16 2.52 15.23
C ALA A 187 -0.80 1.27 14.64
N ALA A 188 -2.01 0.92 15.08
CA ALA A 188 -2.77 -0.18 14.50
C ALA A 188 -3.11 0.09 13.02
N GLY A 189 -3.51 1.31 12.67
CA GLY A 189 -3.75 1.74 11.28
C GLY A 189 -2.47 1.63 10.43
N ILE A 190 -1.34 2.13 10.91
CA ILE A 190 -0.05 2.00 10.19
C ILE A 190 0.30 0.53 9.94
N ASN A 191 0.14 -0.35 10.93
CA ASN A 191 0.40 -1.79 10.77
C ASN A 191 -0.52 -2.43 9.72
N GLN A 192 -1.79 -2.04 9.69
CA GLN A 192 -2.72 -2.50 8.66
C GLN A 192 -2.21 -2.09 7.26
N PHE A 193 -1.85 -0.82 7.07
CA PHE A 193 -1.36 -0.34 5.78
C PHE A 193 -0.03 -0.99 5.39
N PHE A 194 0.85 -1.28 6.34
CA PHE A 194 2.07 -2.06 6.08
C PHE A 194 1.78 -3.45 5.54
N THR A 195 0.69 -4.09 5.99
CA THR A 195 0.26 -5.40 5.49
C THR A 195 -0.32 -5.31 4.08
N GLU A 196 -1.04 -4.23 3.78
CA GLU A 196 -1.62 -3.99 2.46
C GLU A 196 -0.57 -3.62 1.39
N LEU A 197 0.62 -3.20 1.81
CA LEU A 197 1.77 -2.78 0.99
C LEU A 197 2.86 -3.89 0.87
N GLN A 198 2.45 -5.15 0.94
CA GLN A 198 3.34 -6.32 0.78
C GLN A 198 3.20 -6.97 -0.59
#